data_f1dbafe6091cc3e734663dbb80b37108
#
_entry.id   f1dbafe6091cc3e734663dbb80b37108
#
_cell.length_a   1.000
_cell.length_b   1.000
_cell.length_c   1.000
_cell.angle_alpha   90.00
_cell.angle_beta   90.00
_cell.angle_gamma   90.00
#
_symmetry.space_group_name_H-M   'P 1'
#
loop_
_entity.id
_entity.type
_entity.pdbx_description
1 polymer ?
#
loop_
_entity_poly.entity_id
_entity_poly.type
_entity_poly.pdbx_seq_one_letter_code
_entity_poly.pdbx_strand_id
1 'polypeptide(L)'
;TMRSYKKDGSRDTFVVGTRGTAAPEQYGYTQTDQRTDVYAIGQTMLYMVSESYEMDQLSECNISRKMKKVIEKACSFEPDKRYTDASELSRAIEKCQKNSRKILWKKTGVAVGLIAVGYILAFLFPGMTATKNERIAATDQNAAEVLQTTAETQDEETEQTAEKTQNPEQVQNVEQSQNNPVVFKEALIEKAVRKELNLSETDTITASMLENVRKLRIVGKEILEDEDSFWGEGHHVDGKGSSFGSVRGDIKDLSDMAQMTNLEELALCNQEIEDISGLKDLPLKKLYLSKNMITDFSVLPNLIDLDILCIMENPAENLSPVGECTGISRLNIQGMNLEDIDFLKNLKLDYLDMSNAEVKSNIFEPLAEMGKLDTLCMCDINESAAETLSQLSNLKALFMWGDTTELENLKPLKGMKELENLAFTTQISSLEGIEQFPSLNFLSVSFSLVKDLTPITGAKSLQVIDISNAYIENFEALFEHTGLKEVRCSEEQKQEILKLNSSPDFEIYT
;
A
#
# COMPACT_ATOMS: atom_id res chain seq x y z
N THR A 1 -14.36 -19.51 -12.07
CA THR A 1 -14.92 -20.88 -11.98
C THR A 1 -15.41 -21.32 -13.35
N MET A 2 -14.60 -22.14 -14.07
CA MET A 2 -15.06 -22.78 -15.31
C MET A 2 -16.16 -23.80 -14.99
N ARG A 3 -17.39 -23.52 -15.33
CA ARG A 3 -18.47 -24.50 -15.28
C ARG A 3 -18.49 -25.35 -16.54
N SER A 4 -18.69 -26.65 -16.39
CA SER A 4 -18.89 -27.53 -17.52
C SER A 4 -20.25 -27.28 -18.19
N TYR A 5 -20.21 -27.01 -19.47
CA TYR A 5 -21.39 -26.69 -20.30
C TYR A 5 -22.36 -27.86 -20.39
N LYS A 6 -23.61 -27.68 -19.94
CA LYS A 6 -24.68 -28.66 -20.13
C LYS A 6 -25.40 -28.43 -21.45
N LYS A 7 -25.39 -29.38 -22.35
CA LYS A 7 -26.02 -29.32 -23.68
C LYS A 7 -27.54 -29.57 -23.71
N ASP A 8 -28.19 -29.84 -22.57
CA ASP A 8 -29.55 -30.39 -22.51
C ASP A 8 -30.66 -29.36 -22.22
N GLY A 9 -30.34 -28.06 -22.15
CA GLY A 9 -31.34 -26.98 -21.95
C GLY A 9 -31.98 -26.94 -20.55
N SER A 10 -31.49 -27.72 -19.58
CA SER A 10 -31.97 -27.66 -18.20
C SER A 10 -31.49 -26.41 -17.46
N ARG A 11 -32.36 -25.79 -16.64
CA ARG A 11 -32.03 -24.64 -15.82
C ARG A 11 -30.94 -25.01 -14.80
N ASP A 12 -29.98 -24.07 -14.57
CA ASP A 12 -29.02 -24.25 -13.48
C ASP A 12 -29.74 -24.25 -12.13
N THR A 13 -29.49 -25.31 -11.35
CA THR A 13 -30.20 -25.58 -10.09
C THR A 13 -29.64 -24.86 -8.88
N PHE A 14 -28.51 -24.14 -9.00
CA PHE A 14 -27.87 -23.43 -7.90
C PHE A 14 -27.55 -21.97 -8.29
N VAL A 15 -27.99 -21.04 -7.43
CA VAL A 15 -27.63 -19.62 -7.49
C VAL A 15 -26.19 -19.50 -6.95
N VAL A 16 -25.21 -19.33 -7.82
CA VAL A 16 -23.81 -19.12 -7.44
C VAL A 16 -23.25 -17.93 -8.18
N GLY A 17 -23.01 -16.85 -7.47
CA GLY A 17 -22.39 -15.64 -8.03
C GLY A 17 -21.80 -14.76 -6.94
N THR A 18 -20.67 -14.13 -7.24
CA THR A 18 -20.05 -13.12 -6.36
C THR A 18 -20.90 -11.85 -6.37
N ARG A 19 -21.23 -11.33 -5.21
CA ARG A 19 -22.04 -10.10 -5.08
C ARG A 19 -21.35 -8.93 -5.82
N GLY A 20 -22.09 -8.29 -6.73
CA GLY A 20 -21.60 -7.19 -7.57
C GLY A 20 -21.15 -7.60 -8.98
N THR A 21 -20.53 -8.79 -9.18
CA THR A 21 -20.05 -9.23 -10.50
C THR A 21 -20.85 -10.35 -11.13
N ALA A 22 -21.74 -11.00 -10.37
CA ALA A 22 -22.54 -12.11 -10.88
C ALA A 22 -23.56 -11.63 -11.91
N ALA A 23 -23.61 -12.31 -13.05
CA ALA A 23 -24.54 -12.01 -14.12
C ALA A 23 -25.99 -12.37 -13.72
N PRO A 24 -27.01 -11.64 -14.25
CA PRO A 24 -28.41 -11.87 -13.91
C PRO A 24 -28.87 -13.31 -14.09
N GLU A 25 -28.40 -14.00 -15.12
CA GLU A 25 -28.70 -15.41 -15.38
C GLU A 25 -28.20 -16.35 -14.29
N GLN A 26 -27.17 -16.01 -13.55
CA GLN A 26 -26.67 -16.80 -12.42
C GLN A 26 -27.63 -16.81 -11.22
N TYR A 27 -28.56 -15.88 -11.19
CA TYR A 27 -29.67 -15.86 -10.21
C TYR A 27 -30.88 -16.65 -10.65
N GLY A 28 -30.77 -17.47 -11.71
CA GLY A 28 -31.82 -18.41 -12.15
C GLY A 28 -32.78 -17.86 -13.19
N TYR A 29 -32.46 -16.73 -13.83
CA TYR A 29 -33.32 -16.15 -14.87
C TYR A 29 -33.22 -16.89 -16.23
N THR A 30 -32.00 -17.32 -16.61
CA THR A 30 -31.73 -18.06 -17.85
C THR A 30 -30.55 -19.00 -17.66
N GLN A 31 -30.23 -19.78 -18.71
CA GLN A 31 -29.07 -20.68 -18.70
C GLN A 31 -27.75 -19.87 -18.82
N THR A 32 -26.73 -20.23 -18.02
CA THR A 32 -25.40 -19.64 -18.10
C THR A 32 -24.62 -20.13 -19.32
N ASP A 33 -23.92 -19.23 -20.01
CA ASP A 33 -23.00 -19.52 -21.10
C ASP A 33 -21.76 -18.59 -21.02
N GLN A 34 -20.90 -18.60 -22.04
CA GLN A 34 -19.68 -17.77 -22.10
C GLN A 34 -19.92 -16.24 -21.99
N ARG A 35 -21.16 -15.76 -22.20
CA ARG A 35 -21.55 -14.35 -22.06
C ARG A 35 -21.75 -13.96 -20.59
N THR A 36 -21.86 -14.94 -19.70
CA THR A 36 -21.82 -14.76 -18.26
C THR A 36 -20.45 -14.22 -17.82
N ASP A 37 -19.37 -14.76 -18.39
CA ASP A 37 -18.00 -14.28 -18.13
C ASP A 37 -17.80 -12.87 -18.70
N VAL A 38 -18.38 -12.56 -19.87
CA VAL A 38 -18.36 -11.21 -20.45
C VAL A 38 -18.98 -10.19 -19.50
N TYR A 39 -20.12 -10.54 -18.87
CA TYR A 39 -20.75 -9.67 -17.88
C TYR A 39 -19.86 -9.44 -16.66
N ALA A 40 -19.29 -10.50 -16.10
CA ALA A 40 -18.40 -10.41 -14.94
C ALA A 40 -17.15 -9.56 -15.23
N ILE A 41 -16.55 -9.71 -16.42
CA ILE A 41 -15.45 -8.84 -16.88
C ILE A 41 -15.94 -7.38 -17.02
N GLY A 42 -17.12 -7.17 -17.61
CA GLY A 42 -17.71 -5.84 -17.75
C GLY A 42 -17.94 -5.14 -16.41
N GLN A 43 -18.46 -5.84 -15.42
CA GLN A 43 -18.64 -5.34 -14.05
C GLN A 43 -17.31 -5.03 -13.36
N THR A 44 -16.31 -5.88 -13.59
CA THR A 44 -14.95 -5.62 -13.09
C THR A 44 -14.37 -4.36 -13.72
N MET A 45 -14.53 -4.18 -15.04
CA MET A 45 -14.08 -2.95 -15.73
C MET A 45 -14.84 -1.71 -15.24
N LEU A 46 -16.14 -1.82 -14.97
CA LEU A 46 -16.95 -0.75 -14.40
C LEU A 46 -16.40 -0.35 -13.04
N TYR A 47 -16.16 -1.32 -12.17
CA TYR A 47 -15.58 -1.09 -10.84
C TYR A 47 -14.21 -0.44 -10.91
N MET A 48 -13.33 -0.89 -11.81
CA MET A 48 -11.99 -0.31 -12.00
C MET A 48 -11.99 1.17 -12.42
N VAL A 49 -13.06 1.66 -13.04
CA VAL A 49 -13.11 3.05 -13.54
C VAL A 49 -14.02 3.96 -12.72
N SER A 50 -14.95 3.41 -11.91
CA SER A 50 -15.92 4.15 -11.12
C SER A 50 -15.91 3.81 -9.64
N GLU A 51 -15.12 2.78 -9.23
CA GLU A 51 -15.11 2.22 -7.87
C GLU A 51 -16.50 1.76 -7.37
N SER A 52 -17.42 1.56 -8.31
CA SER A 52 -18.81 1.16 -8.06
C SER A 52 -19.28 0.13 -9.08
N TYR A 53 -20.23 -0.71 -8.70
CA TYR A 53 -20.96 -1.61 -9.61
C TYR A 53 -22.22 -0.98 -10.19
N GLU A 54 -22.48 0.29 -9.92
CA GLU A 54 -23.66 1.02 -10.40
C GLU A 54 -23.36 1.68 -11.74
N MET A 55 -24.14 1.34 -12.78
CA MET A 55 -23.92 1.81 -14.16
C MET A 55 -24.10 3.32 -14.36
N ASP A 56 -24.83 4.01 -13.50
CA ASP A 56 -25.02 5.46 -13.53
C ASP A 56 -23.71 6.21 -13.28
N GLN A 57 -22.82 5.66 -12.43
CA GLN A 57 -21.50 6.23 -12.14
C GLN A 57 -20.59 6.25 -13.37
N LEU A 58 -20.79 5.35 -14.35
CA LEU A 58 -19.98 5.30 -15.57
C LEU A 58 -20.02 6.62 -16.36
N SER A 59 -21.12 7.36 -16.28
CA SER A 59 -21.29 8.63 -16.99
C SER A 59 -20.28 9.68 -16.51
N GLU A 60 -19.88 9.67 -15.26
CA GLU A 60 -18.99 10.63 -14.61
C GLU A 60 -17.50 10.28 -14.75
N CYS A 61 -17.18 9.02 -15.06
CA CYS A 61 -15.80 8.56 -15.19
C CYS A 61 -15.02 9.27 -16.30
N ASN A 62 -13.76 9.61 -16.03
CA ASN A 62 -12.87 10.27 -17.01
C ASN A 62 -12.22 9.29 -18.00
N ILE A 63 -13.04 8.52 -18.69
CA ILE A 63 -12.62 7.59 -19.75
C ILE A 63 -13.24 7.93 -21.10
N SER A 64 -12.68 7.38 -22.19
CA SER A 64 -13.18 7.68 -23.53
C SER A 64 -14.63 7.21 -23.72
N ARG A 65 -15.43 7.98 -24.47
CA ARG A 65 -16.83 7.59 -24.81
C ARG A 65 -16.92 6.20 -25.46
N LYS A 66 -15.86 5.76 -26.15
CA LYS A 66 -15.81 4.43 -26.75
C LYS A 66 -15.66 3.36 -25.70
N MET A 67 -14.80 3.57 -24.69
CA MET A 67 -14.62 2.65 -23.57
C MET A 67 -15.89 2.56 -22.73
N LYS A 68 -16.57 3.69 -22.44
CA LYS A 68 -17.88 3.68 -21.76
C LYS A 68 -18.86 2.75 -22.47
N LYS A 69 -18.99 2.85 -23.81
CA LYS A 69 -19.85 1.98 -24.61
C LYS A 69 -19.44 0.50 -24.59
N VAL A 70 -18.14 0.21 -24.45
CA VAL A 70 -17.67 -1.18 -24.32
C VAL A 70 -18.13 -1.76 -22.98
N ILE A 71 -17.99 -1.00 -21.90
CA ILE A 71 -18.43 -1.41 -20.55
C ILE A 71 -19.96 -1.56 -20.53
N GLU A 72 -20.71 -0.57 -21.01
CA GLU A 72 -22.17 -0.62 -21.10
C GLU A 72 -22.68 -1.86 -21.83
N LYS A 73 -22.05 -2.20 -22.99
CA LYS A 73 -22.42 -3.38 -23.75
C LYS A 73 -22.09 -4.67 -23.00
N ALA A 74 -20.93 -4.75 -22.36
CA ALA A 74 -20.53 -5.95 -21.59
C ALA A 74 -21.47 -6.19 -20.40
N CYS A 75 -21.88 -5.14 -19.71
CA CYS A 75 -22.78 -5.16 -18.53
C CYS A 75 -24.27 -5.18 -18.88
N SER A 76 -24.65 -5.41 -20.14
CA SER A 76 -26.07 -5.49 -20.52
C SER A 76 -26.79 -6.62 -19.75
N PHE A 77 -28.00 -6.33 -19.24
CA PHE A 77 -28.79 -7.30 -18.49
C PHE A 77 -29.09 -8.55 -19.31
N GLU A 78 -29.51 -8.37 -20.58
CA GLU A 78 -29.81 -9.46 -21.51
C GLU A 78 -28.52 -10.01 -22.14
N PRO A 79 -28.22 -11.32 -22.03
CA PRO A 79 -27.02 -11.92 -22.60
C PRO A 79 -26.85 -11.68 -24.11
N ASP A 80 -27.96 -11.66 -24.87
CA ASP A 80 -27.95 -11.44 -26.32
C ASP A 80 -27.50 -10.04 -26.74
N LYS A 81 -27.52 -9.08 -25.83
CA LYS A 81 -27.04 -7.69 -26.05
C LYS A 81 -25.56 -7.50 -25.71
N ARG A 82 -24.91 -8.50 -25.10
CA ARG A 82 -23.49 -8.47 -24.76
C ARG A 82 -22.61 -8.80 -25.96
N TYR A 83 -21.31 -8.88 -25.72
CA TYR A 83 -20.36 -9.53 -26.62
C TYR A 83 -20.58 -11.04 -26.58
N THR A 84 -20.34 -11.72 -27.69
CA THR A 84 -20.60 -13.16 -27.81
C THR A 84 -19.64 -14.00 -26.96
N ASP A 85 -18.44 -13.49 -26.73
CA ASP A 85 -17.39 -14.13 -25.96
C ASP A 85 -16.33 -13.11 -25.47
N ALA A 86 -15.44 -13.54 -24.60
CA ALA A 86 -14.34 -12.70 -24.09
C ALA A 86 -13.38 -12.23 -25.19
N SER A 87 -13.25 -12.99 -26.28
CA SER A 87 -12.37 -12.60 -27.43
C SER A 87 -12.97 -11.45 -28.23
N GLU A 88 -14.31 -11.39 -28.40
CA GLU A 88 -14.98 -10.27 -29.01
C GLU A 88 -14.86 -9.01 -28.14
N LEU A 89 -15.01 -9.14 -26.81
CA LEU A 89 -14.81 -8.06 -25.85
C LEU A 89 -13.36 -7.54 -25.91
N SER A 90 -12.35 -8.41 -25.87
CA SER A 90 -10.94 -8.05 -25.99
C SER A 90 -10.64 -7.24 -27.24
N ARG A 91 -11.14 -7.68 -28.40
CA ARG A 91 -11.02 -6.95 -29.67
C ARG A 91 -11.66 -5.56 -29.65
N ALA A 92 -12.78 -5.41 -28.91
CA ALA A 92 -13.43 -4.12 -28.75
C ALA A 92 -12.59 -3.17 -27.88
N ILE A 93 -11.98 -3.67 -26.80
CA ILE A 93 -11.05 -2.92 -25.95
C ILE A 93 -9.82 -2.48 -26.74
N GLU A 94 -9.18 -3.39 -27.49
CA GLU A 94 -8.02 -3.06 -28.33
C GLU A 94 -8.31 -1.96 -29.35
N LYS A 95 -9.52 -1.94 -29.96
CA LYS A 95 -9.92 -0.87 -30.87
C LYS A 95 -9.98 0.49 -30.18
N CYS A 96 -10.30 0.54 -28.88
CA CYS A 96 -10.25 1.78 -28.12
C CYS A 96 -8.80 2.24 -27.89
N GLN A 97 -7.88 1.32 -27.59
CA GLN A 97 -6.46 1.62 -27.36
C GLN A 97 -5.71 2.04 -28.62
N LYS A 98 -5.94 1.39 -29.77
CA LYS A 98 -5.26 1.73 -31.04
C LYS A 98 -5.48 3.18 -31.48
N ASN A 99 -6.63 3.76 -31.17
CA ASN A 99 -6.90 5.17 -31.45
C ASN A 99 -6.16 6.13 -30.49
N SER A 100 -5.97 5.77 -29.26
CA SER A 100 -5.19 6.57 -28.30
C SER A 100 -3.70 6.58 -28.65
N ARG A 101 -3.13 5.44 -29.05
CA ARG A 101 -1.75 5.37 -29.56
C ARG A 101 -1.52 6.22 -30.82
N LYS A 102 -2.46 6.25 -31.76
CA LYS A 102 -2.36 7.12 -32.96
C LYS A 102 -2.37 8.61 -32.62
N ILE A 103 -3.07 9.04 -31.57
CA ILE A 103 -3.07 10.43 -31.10
C ILE A 103 -1.76 10.76 -30.39
N LEU A 104 -1.20 9.83 -29.62
CA LEU A 104 0.08 10.00 -28.95
C LEU A 104 1.23 10.09 -29.99
N TRP A 105 1.23 9.22 -31.01
CA TRP A 105 2.23 9.27 -32.08
C TRP A 105 2.15 10.55 -32.94
N LYS A 106 0.95 11.12 -33.14
CA LYS A 106 0.82 12.43 -33.78
C LYS A 106 1.40 13.56 -32.93
N LYS A 107 1.19 13.52 -31.59
CA LYS A 107 1.74 14.54 -30.69
C LYS A 107 3.25 14.40 -30.52
N THR A 108 3.78 13.17 -30.40
CA THR A 108 5.23 12.92 -30.37
C THR A 108 5.90 13.21 -31.73
N GLY A 109 5.26 12.89 -32.85
CA GLY A 109 5.78 13.24 -34.20
C GLY A 109 5.89 14.75 -34.40
N VAL A 110 4.95 15.55 -33.88
CA VAL A 110 5.03 17.01 -33.92
C VAL A 110 6.14 17.52 -33.00
N ALA A 111 6.33 16.95 -31.81
CA ALA A 111 7.39 17.33 -30.88
C ALA A 111 8.78 17.00 -31.44
N VAL A 112 8.96 15.82 -32.05
CA VAL A 112 10.21 15.42 -32.70
C VAL A 112 10.47 16.28 -33.94
N GLY A 113 9.42 16.64 -34.71
CA GLY A 113 9.53 17.56 -35.85
C GLY A 113 9.95 18.96 -35.41
N LEU A 114 9.46 19.49 -34.31
CA LEU A 114 9.86 20.81 -33.79
C LEU A 114 11.31 20.80 -33.26
N ILE A 115 11.74 19.70 -32.61
CA ILE A 115 13.14 19.54 -32.19
C ILE A 115 14.08 19.43 -33.41
N ALA A 116 13.71 18.69 -34.46
CA ALA A 116 14.49 18.59 -35.66
C ALA A 116 14.59 19.94 -36.39
N VAL A 117 13.51 20.72 -36.45
CA VAL A 117 13.51 22.09 -37.02
C VAL A 117 14.37 23.02 -36.15
N GLY A 118 14.33 22.90 -34.83
CA GLY A 118 15.22 23.65 -33.93
C GLY A 118 16.68 23.33 -34.13
N TYR A 119 17.06 22.06 -34.35
CA TYR A 119 18.43 21.64 -34.67
C TYR A 119 18.87 22.13 -36.06
N ILE A 120 18.01 22.06 -37.09
CA ILE A 120 18.30 22.58 -38.43
C ILE A 120 18.49 24.09 -38.43
N LEU A 121 17.66 24.84 -37.69
CA LEU A 121 17.80 26.28 -37.53
C LEU A 121 19.09 26.67 -36.77
N ALA A 122 19.46 25.91 -35.72
CA ALA A 122 20.74 26.11 -35.02
C ALA A 122 21.96 25.83 -35.88
N PHE A 123 21.85 24.90 -36.85
CA PHE A 123 22.92 24.58 -37.79
C PHE A 123 23.04 25.61 -38.95
N LEU A 124 21.90 26.20 -39.36
CA LEU A 124 21.86 27.17 -40.45
C LEU A 124 22.18 28.61 -40.02
N PHE A 125 22.03 28.91 -38.72
CA PHE A 125 22.28 30.23 -38.14
C PHE A 125 23.11 30.15 -36.86
N PRO A 126 24.44 29.90 -36.93
CA PRO A 126 25.28 29.72 -35.75
C PRO A 126 25.47 30.98 -34.89
N GLY A 127 24.91 32.13 -35.28
CA GLY A 127 25.03 33.41 -34.59
C GLY A 127 23.91 33.70 -33.57
N MET A 128 22.87 32.87 -33.42
CA MET A 128 21.72 33.16 -32.52
C MET A 128 21.78 32.47 -31.16
N THR A 129 22.84 31.69 -30.88
CA THR A 129 22.95 30.93 -29.61
C THR A 129 23.99 31.48 -28.61
N ALA A 130 24.60 32.66 -28.91
CA ALA A 130 25.74 33.15 -28.15
C ALA A 130 25.42 34.21 -27.06
N THR A 131 24.17 34.36 -26.59
CA THR A 131 23.83 35.43 -25.64
C THR A 131 23.23 34.95 -24.29
N LYS A 132 23.44 33.70 -23.90
CA LYS A 132 22.88 33.22 -22.60
C LYS A 132 23.86 32.53 -21.64
N ASN A 133 25.12 32.31 -22.07
CA ASN A 133 26.11 31.62 -21.21
C ASN A 133 27.12 32.54 -20.52
N GLU A 134 27.08 33.88 -20.72
CA GLU A 134 27.99 34.80 -20.04
C GLU A 134 27.47 35.41 -18.72
N ARG A 135 26.22 35.04 -18.32
CA ARG A 135 25.63 35.51 -17.05
C ARG A 135 25.69 34.52 -15.90
N ILE A 136 26.13 33.29 -16.11
CA ILE A 136 26.23 32.26 -15.05
C ILE A 136 27.65 32.18 -14.47
N ALA A 137 28.67 32.64 -15.19
CA ALA A 137 30.07 32.59 -14.73
C ALA A 137 30.49 33.78 -13.79
N ALA A 138 29.61 34.75 -13.55
CA ALA A 138 29.92 35.91 -12.72
C ALA A 138 29.36 35.85 -11.29
N THR A 139 28.64 34.77 -10.93
CA THR A 139 28.02 34.64 -9.59
C THR A 139 28.78 33.70 -8.66
N ASP A 140 29.73 32.91 -9.20
CA ASP A 140 30.46 31.89 -8.38
C ASP A 140 31.80 32.42 -7.79
N GLN A 141 32.19 33.67 -8.04
CA GLN A 141 33.41 34.22 -7.46
C GLN A 141 33.22 35.04 -6.17
N ASN A 142 31.97 35.29 -5.72
CA ASN A 142 31.71 36.05 -4.49
C ASN A 142 31.31 35.19 -3.27
N ALA A 143 31.28 33.86 -3.42
CA ALA A 143 30.93 32.96 -2.31
C ALA A 143 32.15 32.39 -1.56
N ALA A 144 33.37 32.65 -2.03
CA ALA A 144 34.59 32.06 -1.46
C ALA A 144 35.35 33.03 -0.49
N GLU A 145 34.90 34.27 -0.30
CA GLU A 145 35.65 35.30 0.47
C GLU A 145 35.03 35.65 1.83
N VAL A 146 33.94 34.95 2.26
CA VAL A 146 33.25 35.21 3.55
C VAL A 146 33.52 34.14 4.61
N LEU A 147 34.34 33.14 4.33
CA LEU A 147 34.60 32.00 5.27
C LEU A 147 36.00 32.01 5.92
N GLN A 148 36.67 33.16 6.02
CA GLN A 148 38.01 33.24 6.65
C GLN A 148 38.20 34.31 7.72
N THR A 149 37.17 34.71 8.46
CA THR A 149 37.39 35.58 9.65
C THR A 149 36.38 35.29 10.73
N THR A 150 36.58 34.25 11.53
CA THR A 150 36.21 34.19 12.95
C THR A 150 36.70 32.87 13.54
N ALA A 151 37.97 32.81 13.85
CA ALA A 151 38.52 31.96 14.89
C ALA A 151 39.46 32.80 15.73
N GLU A 152 39.32 32.69 17.02
CA GLU A 152 40.07 33.30 18.14
C GLU A 152 39.32 34.40 18.91
N THR A 153 38.68 33.98 20.00
CA THR A 153 39.12 34.36 21.35
C THR A 153 38.32 33.62 22.42
N GLN A 154 39.04 32.98 23.29
CA GLN A 154 38.57 32.28 24.50
C GLN A 154 38.42 33.25 25.68
N ASP A 155 37.65 32.79 26.68
CA ASP A 155 37.70 33.00 28.13
C ASP A 155 37.08 34.28 28.71
N GLU A 156 36.03 34.15 29.51
CA GLU A 156 36.04 34.20 30.99
C GLU A 156 34.61 34.13 31.59
N GLU A 157 34.49 33.37 32.64
CA GLU A 157 33.31 33.14 33.47
C GLU A 157 32.81 34.42 34.13
N THR A 158 31.49 34.61 34.26
CA THR A 158 30.89 35.16 35.48
C THR A 158 29.39 34.73 35.59
N GLU A 159 29.09 33.97 36.62
CA GLU A 159 27.73 33.73 37.12
C GLU A 159 27.05 35.05 37.50
N GLN A 160 25.91 35.33 36.91
CA GLN A 160 24.91 36.20 37.51
C GLN A 160 23.51 35.65 37.26
N THR A 161 22.93 35.16 38.34
CA THR A 161 21.49 34.92 38.52
C THR A 161 20.71 36.18 38.19
N ALA A 162 19.97 36.19 37.11
CA ALA A 162 18.98 37.21 36.79
C ALA A 162 17.57 36.59 36.82
N GLU A 163 16.81 36.95 37.86
CA GLU A 163 15.36 36.80 37.89
C GLU A 163 14.75 37.45 36.65
N LYS A 164 14.12 36.63 35.77
CA LYS A 164 13.31 37.16 34.67
C LYS A 164 11.96 37.62 35.24
N THR A 165 11.86 38.91 35.53
CA THR A 165 10.60 39.62 35.65
C THR A 165 9.92 39.61 34.27
N GLN A 166 8.91 38.82 34.08
CA GLN A 166 8.11 38.82 32.85
C GLN A 166 7.36 40.15 32.74
N ASN A 167 7.50 40.79 31.59
CA ASN A 167 6.81 42.03 31.29
C ASN A 167 5.29 41.77 31.15
N PRO A 168 4.41 42.46 31.89
CA PRO A 168 2.94 42.23 31.84
C PRO A 168 2.31 42.37 30.44
N GLU A 169 2.90 43.18 29.57
CA GLU A 169 2.42 43.37 28.19
C GLU A 169 2.69 42.18 27.29
N GLN A 170 3.75 41.38 27.54
CA GLN A 170 4.01 40.16 26.81
C GLN A 170 3.05 39.02 27.21
N VAL A 171 2.68 38.95 28.49
CA VAL A 171 1.71 37.94 28.98
C VAL A 171 0.32 38.22 28.42
N GLN A 172 -0.14 39.48 28.36
CA GLN A 172 -1.44 39.83 27.78
C GLN A 172 -1.52 39.58 26.27
N ASN A 173 -0.44 39.75 25.52
CA ASN A 173 -0.42 39.45 24.09
C ASN A 173 -0.45 37.94 23.81
N VAL A 174 0.17 37.10 24.66
CA VAL A 174 0.13 35.63 24.55
C VAL A 174 -1.26 35.10 24.89
N GLU A 175 -1.89 35.59 26.00
CA GLU A 175 -3.25 35.18 26.36
C GLU A 175 -4.31 35.61 25.32
N GLN A 176 -4.15 36.78 24.68
CA GLN A 176 -5.05 37.23 23.62
C GLN A 176 -4.89 36.41 22.34
N SER A 177 -3.69 35.95 21.98
CA SER A 177 -3.47 35.12 20.80
C SER A 177 -4.01 33.71 20.96
N GLN A 178 -3.98 33.15 22.18
CA GLN A 178 -4.48 31.80 22.48
C GLN A 178 -6.03 31.69 22.43
N ASN A 179 -6.74 32.80 22.61
CA ASN A 179 -8.19 32.86 22.60
C ASN A 179 -8.79 33.23 21.22
N ASN A 180 -7.98 33.47 20.21
CA ASN A 180 -8.48 33.83 18.89
C ASN A 180 -9.16 32.61 18.23
N PRO A 181 -10.30 32.80 17.52
CA PRO A 181 -10.93 31.79 16.74
C PRO A 181 -9.98 31.26 15.64
N VAL A 182 -9.87 29.95 15.52
CA VAL A 182 -9.13 29.29 14.44
C VAL A 182 -10.07 29.07 13.25
N VAL A 183 -9.59 29.41 12.06
CA VAL A 183 -10.28 29.15 10.80
C VAL A 183 -9.47 28.08 10.06
N PHE A 184 -10.05 26.91 9.90
CA PHE A 184 -9.42 25.81 9.18
C PHE A 184 -9.50 26.01 7.68
N LYS A 185 -8.47 25.62 6.96
CA LYS A 185 -8.45 25.56 5.50
C LYS A 185 -9.16 24.32 4.98
N GLU A 186 -9.06 23.21 5.71
CA GLU A 186 -9.65 21.93 5.37
C GLU A 186 -10.84 21.59 6.30
N ALA A 187 -12.05 21.63 5.74
CA ALA A 187 -13.28 21.41 6.51
C ALA A 187 -13.33 20.03 7.19
N LEU A 188 -12.71 19.01 6.57
CA LEU A 188 -12.68 17.67 7.14
C LEU A 188 -11.73 17.58 8.34
N ILE A 189 -10.63 18.33 8.34
CA ILE A 189 -9.74 18.48 9.49
C ILE A 189 -10.47 19.17 10.64
N GLU A 190 -11.18 20.28 10.37
CA GLU A 190 -12.00 20.96 11.39
C GLU A 190 -13.00 19.98 12.03
N LYS A 191 -13.71 19.22 11.21
CA LYS A 191 -14.68 18.24 11.69
C LYS A 191 -14.03 17.17 12.57
N ALA A 192 -12.83 16.68 12.21
CA ALA A 192 -12.09 15.71 13.00
C ALA A 192 -11.63 16.31 14.34
N VAL A 193 -11.15 17.56 14.35
CA VAL A 193 -10.80 18.30 15.57
C VAL A 193 -12.01 18.47 16.49
N ARG A 194 -13.17 18.86 15.94
CA ARG A 194 -14.40 18.97 16.71
C ARG A 194 -14.78 17.65 17.38
N LYS A 195 -14.65 16.56 16.64
CA LYS A 195 -14.93 15.20 17.17
C LYS A 195 -13.97 14.83 18.28
N GLU A 196 -12.68 15.03 18.10
CA GLU A 196 -11.65 14.72 19.10
C GLU A 196 -11.84 15.53 20.39
N LEU A 197 -12.24 16.80 20.28
CA LEU A 197 -12.46 17.71 21.40
C LEU A 197 -13.89 17.66 21.96
N ASN A 198 -14.78 16.80 21.44
CA ASN A 198 -16.21 16.73 21.82
C ASN A 198 -16.95 18.08 21.69
N LEU A 199 -16.67 18.84 20.62
CA LEU A 199 -17.29 20.12 20.34
C LEU A 199 -18.48 19.99 19.39
N SER A 200 -19.48 20.86 19.57
CA SER A 200 -20.60 20.99 18.62
C SER A 200 -20.17 21.78 17.37
N GLU A 201 -21.00 21.77 16.33
CA GLU A 201 -20.76 22.55 15.10
C GLU A 201 -20.75 24.07 15.34
N THR A 202 -21.38 24.54 16.41
CA THR A 202 -21.52 25.97 16.75
C THR A 202 -20.45 26.47 17.70
N ASP A 203 -19.66 25.59 18.32
CA ASP A 203 -18.63 25.97 19.27
C ASP A 203 -17.44 26.63 18.53
N THR A 204 -16.89 27.67 19.12
CA THR A 204 -15.70 28.32 18.57
C THR A 204 -14.45 27.51 18.97
N ILE A 205 -13.66 27.09 17.97
CA ILE A 205 -12.35 26.47 18.23
C ILE A 205 -11.33 27.59 18.40
N THR A 206 -10.54 27.52 19.46
CA THR A 206 -9.44 28.46 19.72
C THR A 206 -8.08 27.77 19.63
N ALA A 207 -7.00 28.57 19.45
CA ALA A 207 -5.64 28.02 19.37
C ALA A 207 -5.26 27.22 20.63
N SER A 208 -5.67 27.67 21.84
CA SER A 208 -5.44 26.93 23.09
C SER A 208 -6.15 25.58 23.15
N MET A 209 -7.28 25.40 22.46
CA MET A 209 -7.98 24.13 22.39
C MET A 209 -7.22 23.13 21.51
N LEU A 210 -6.52 23.59 20.45
CA LEU A 210 -5.74 22.74 19.57
C LEU A 210 -4.56 22.06 20.28
N GLU A 211 -4.05 22.66 21.37
CA GLU A 211 -3.05 22.02 22.23
C GLU A 211 -3.55 20.74 22.92
N ASN A 212 -4.87 20.51 22.97
CA ASN A 212 -5.45 19.29 23.54
C ASN A 212 -5.69 18.19 22.49
N VAL A 213 -5.49 18.47 21.20
CA VAL A 213 -5.61 17.47 20.14
C VAL A 213 -4.39 16.54 20.18
N ARG A 214 -4.62 15.27 20.47
CA ARG A 214 -3.57 14.24 20.56
C ARG A 214 -3.54 13.32 19.37
N LYS A 215 -4.69 13.12 18.74
CA LYS A 215 -4.84 12.21 17.60
C LYS A 215 -5.86 12.74 16.59
N LEU A 216 -5.59 12.50 15.33
CA LEU A 216 -6.54 12.72 14.24
C LEU A 216 -6.47 11.56 13.27
N ARG A 217 -7.62 11.00 12.89
CA ARG A 217 -7.70 9.83 12.03
C ARG A 217 -8.75 10.03 10.95
N ILE A 218 -8.30 10.26 9.73
CA ILE A 218 -9.16 10.51 8.57
C ILE A 218 -8.72 9.58 7.43
N VAL A 219 -9.64 8.76 6.93
CA VAL A 219 -9.42 7.87 5.80
C VAL A 219 -10.46 8.18 4.72
N GLY A 220 -10.01 8.66 3.57
CA GLY A 220 -10.92 9.19 2.57
C GLY A 220 -11.78 10.31 3.16
N LYS A 221 -13.09 10.13 3.19
CA LYS A 221 -14.04 11.10 3.79
C LYS A 221 -14.54 10.72 5.19
N GLU A 222 -13.98 9.67 5.77
CA GLU A 222 -14.42 9.13 7.06
C GLU A 222 -13.46 9.52 8.19
N ILE A 223 -14.03 9.87 9.36
CA ILE A 223 -13.28 10.15 10.60
C ILE A 223 -13.41 8.93 11.50
N LEU A 224 -12.30 8.25 11.77
CA LEU A 224 -12.24 7.00 12.51
C LEU A 224 -11.97 7.22 14.02
N GLU A 225 -12.44 6.30 14.85
CA GLU A 225 -12.27 6.34 16.31
C GLU A 225 -11.14 5.40 16.78
N ASP A 226 -11.00 4.26 16.14
CA ASP A 226 -10.01 3.25 16.47
C ASP A 226 -8.85 3.18 15.45
N GLU A 227 -7.76 2.53 15.87
CA GLU A 227 -6.53 2.37 15.08
C GLU A 227 -6.60 1.19 14.11
N ASP A 228 -7.41 0.17 14.42
CA ASP A 228 -7.44 -1.10 13.68
C ASP A 228 -7.95 -0.92 12.24
N SER A 229 -8.62 0.20 11.98
CA SER A 229 -9.27 0.46 10.69
C SER A 229 -8.33 0.95 9.58
N PHE A 230 -7.09 1.37 9.85
CA PHE A 230 -6.19 1.99 8.84
C PHE A 230 -4.74 1.53 8.90
N TRP A 231 -4.36 0.83 9.94
CA TRP A 231 -3.10 0.11 9.93
C TRP A 231 -3.21 -0.98 8.87
N GLY A 232 -2.48 -0.79 7.77
CA GLY A 232 -2.48 -1.72 6.63
C GLY A 232 -1.78 -3.05 6.92
N GLU A 233 -2.00 -3.59 8.10
CA GLU A 233 -1.76 -4.99 8.37
C GLU A 233 -2.76 -5.79 7.53
N GLY A 234 -2.48 -5.93 6.22
CA GLY A 234 -3.15 -6.88 5.34
C GLY A 234 -2.95 -8.33 5.77
N HIS A 235 -2.52 -8.50 6.99
CA HIS A 235 -2.22 -9.75 7.70
C HIS A 235 -3.23 -10.04 8.79
N HIS A 236 -4.44 -9.52 8.67
CA HIS A 236 -5.54 -10.11 9.40
C HIS A 236 -5.70 -11.52 8.86
N VAL A 237 -5.19 -12.46 9.63
CA VAL A 237 -5.37 -13.89 9.48
C VAL A 237 -6.87 -14.26 9.39
N ASP A 238 -7.77 -13.31 9.67
CA ASP A 238 -9.23 -13.41 9.61
C ASP A 238 -9.86 -12.90 8.30
N GLY A 239 -9.06 -12.49 7.31
CA GLY A 239 -9.54 -12.06 5.98
C GLY A 239 -10.32 -10.74 5.97
N LYS A 240 -10.34 -9.99 7.07
CA LYS A 240 -10.90 -8.64 7.09
C LYS A 240 -9.84 -7.64 6.67
N GLY A 241 -9.61 -7.54 5.36
CA GLY A 241 -8.82 -6.47 4.79
C GLY A 241 -9.36 -5.12 5.24
N SER A 242 -8.49 -4.22 5.71
CA SER A 242 -8.86 -2.84 5.96
C SER A 242 -9.33 -2.23 4.64
N SER A 243 -10.64 -2.04 4.49
CA SER A 243 -11.15 -1.20 3.41
C SER A 243 -10.76 0.23 3.76
N PHE A 244 -9.63 0.72 3.20
CA PHE A 244 -9.44 2.15 3.11
C PHE A 244 -10.72 2.73 2.50
N GLY A 245 -11.38 3.66 3.20
CA GLY A 245 -12.68 4.19 2.81
C GLY A 245 -12.82 4.35 1.30
N SER A 246 -13.89 3.82 0.73
CA SER A 246 -14.06 3.66 -0.72
C SER A 246 -14.02 4.99 -1.49
N VAL A 247 -14.21 6.11 -0.81
CA VAL A 247 -14.24 7.45 -1.39
C VAL A 247 -13.00 8.23 -0.98
N ARG A 248 -12.21 8.61 -1.98
CA ARG A 248 -11.03 9.47 -1.79
C ARG A 248 -11.42 10.79 -1.16
N GLY A 249 -10.65 11.23 -0.17
CA GLY A 249 -10.76 12.56 0.42
C GLY A 249 -10.09 13.62 -0.46
N ASP A 250 -10.23 14.86 -0.06
CA ASP A 250 -9.78 16.04 -0.80
C ASP A 250 -8.84 16.96 0.03
N ILE A 251 -8.34 16.48 1.16
CA ILE A 251 -7.36 17.20 1.99
C ILE A 251 -6.04 17.34 1.21
N LYS A 252 -5.53 18.59 1.16
CA LYS A 252 -4.27 18.97 0.50
C LYS A 252 -3.36 19.82 1.37
N ASP A 253 -3.94 20.74 2.12
CA ASP A 253 -3.18 21.75 2.91
C ASP A 253 -3.08 21.31 4.37
N LEU A 254 -1.86 21.01 4.81
CA LEU A 254 -1.57 20.59 6.19
C LEU A 254 -1.08 21.72 7.08
N SER A 255 -1.11 22.97 6.63
CA SER A 255 -0.60 24.11 7.41
C SER A 255 -1.33 24.31 8.74
N ASP A 256 -2.61 23.88 8.84
CA ASP A 256 -3.38 23.94 10.09
C ASP A 256 -2.81 23.01 11.16
N MET A 257 -2.10 21.91 10.78
CA MET A 257 -1.50 20.96 11.70
C MET A 257 -0.47 21.59 12.64
N ALA A 258 0.28 22.59 12.18
CA ALA A 258 1.32 23.26 12.95
C ALA A 258 0.83 23.87 14.28
N GLN A 259 -0.49 24.08 14.42
CA GLN A 259 -1.11 24.61 15.64
C GLN A 259 -1.41 23.51 16.67
N MET A 260 -1.37 22.23 16.26
CA MET A 260 -1.67 21.09 17.12
C MET A 260 -0.38 20.56 17.77
N THR A 261 0.26 21.41 18.57
CA THR A 261 1.62 21.22 19.10
C THR A 261 1.82 19.98 19.98
N ASN A 262 0.74 19.28 20.34
CA ASN A 262 0.77 18.05 21.12
C ASN A 262 0.20 16.84 20.36
N LEU A 263 0.12 16.92 19.01
CA LEU A 263 -0.39 15.85 18.18
C LEU A 263 0.61 14.70 18.15
N GLU A 264 0.23 13.56 18.70
CA GLU A 264 1.08 12.35 18.80
C GLU A 264 0.76 11.31 17.73
N GLU A 265 -0.47 11.32 17.21
CA GLU A 265 -0.91 10.36 16.19
C GLU A 265 -1.70 11.08 15.09
N LEU A 266 -1.27 10.88 13.84
CA LEU A 266 -1.92 11.42 12.67
C LEU A 266 -2.11 10.35 11.60
N ALA A 267 -3.37 10.12 11.19
CA ALA A 267 -3.71 9.34 10.03
C ALA A 267 -4.48 10.20 9.03
N LEU A 268 -3.89 10.43 7.86
CA LEU A 268 -4.50 11.11 6.72
C LEU A 268 -4.31 10.23 5.48
N CYS A 269 -5.09 9.15 5.41
CA CYS A 269 -4.97 8.17 4.34
C CYS A 269 -6.00 8.42 3.23
N ASN A 270 -5.66 8.04 1.99
CA ASN A 270 -6.50 8.17 0.81
C ASN A 270 -7.00 9.62 0.59
N GLN A 271 -6.06 10.57 0.60
CA GLN A 271 -6.27 11.99 0.38
C GLN A 271 -5.53 12.46 -0.90
N GLU A 272 -5.45 13.77 -1.12
CA GLU A 272 -4.69 14.38 -2.22
C GLU A 272 -3.49 15.19 -1.74
N ILE A 273 -2.82 14.74 -0.65
CA ILE A 273 -1.71 15.44 -0.03
C ILE A 273 -0.45 15.26 -0.88
N GLU A 274 0.20 16.37 -1.22
CA GLU A 274 1.50 16.42 -1.91
C GLU A 274 2.60 16.96 -0.98
N ASP A 275 2.27 17.95 -0.13
CA ASP A 275 3.19 18.64 0.78
C ASP A 275 2.87 18.32 2.25
N ILE A 276 3.86 17.78 2.96
CA ILE A 276 3.79 17.46 4.38
C ILE A 276 4.64 18.39 5.26
N SER A 277 5.10 19.51 4.73
CA SER A 277 5.91 20.50 5.48
C SER A 277 5.20 21.04 6.72
N GLY A 278 3.86 21.10 6.71
CA GLY A 278 3.04 21.48 7.86
C GLY A 278 3.14 20.56 9.07
N LEU A 279 3.75 19.38 8.93
CA LEU A 279 3.97 18.42 10.02
C LEU A 279 5.30 18.66 10.76
N LYS A 280 6.15 19.53 10.25
CA LYS A 280 7.45 19.82 10.85
C LYS A 280 7.32 20.19 12.32
N ASP A 281 8.22 19.65 13.14
CA ASP A 281 8.33 19.92 14.57
C ASP A 281 7.13 19.45 15.44
N LEU A 282 6.19 18.64 14.88
CA LEU A 282 5.15 18.00 15.66
C LEU A 282 5.70 16.77 16.41
N PRO A 283 5.25 16.50 17.64
CA PRO A 283 5.71 15.38 18.45
C PRO A 283 5.02 14.06 18.03
N LEU A 284 4.97 13.80 16.72
CA LEU A 284 4.31 12.62 16.17
C LEU A 284 5.07 11.35 16.52
N LYS A 285 4.37 10.39 17.10
CA LYS A 285 4.83 9.02 17.36
C LYS A 285 4.34 8.05 16.29
N LYS A 286 3.13 8.31 15.75
CA LYS A 286 2.52 7.49 14.71
C LYS A 286 2.04 8.36 13.56
N LEU A 287 2.48 8.03 12.35
CA LEU A 287 2.14 8.77 11.14
C LEU A 287 1.70 7.81 10.02
N TYR A 288 0.47 7.98 9.56
CA TYR A 288 -0.13 7.19 8.49
C TYR A 288 -0.56 8.12 7.35
N LEU A 289 0.14 8.05 6.23
CA LEU A 289 -0.06 8.89 5.04
C LEU A 289 -0.29 8.06 3.77
N SER A 290 -0.84 6.87 3.92
CA SER A 290 -1.06 5.93 2.81
C SER A 290 -1.97 6.50 1.73
N LYS A 291 -1.71 6.14 0.46
CA LYS A 291 -2.54 6.50 -0.71
C LYS A 291 -2.70 8.02 -0.88
N ASN A 292 -1.60 8.75 -0.81
CA ASN A 292 -1.50 10.16 -1.11
C ASN A 292 -0.69 10.42 -2.40
N MET A 293 -0.26 11.66 -2.62
CA MET A 293 0.51 12.09 -3.79
C MET A 293 1.90 12.62 -3.38
N ILE A 294 2.42 12.15 -2.23
CA ILE A 294 3.66 12.65 -1.64
C ILE A 294 4.86 12.12 -2.42
N THR A 295 5.72 13.03 -2.87
CA THR A 295 6.99 12.71 -3.55
C THR A 295 8.22 13.07 -2.72
N ASP A 296 8.06 13.92 -1.69
CA ASP A 296 9.15 14.40 -0.84
C ASP A 296 8.84 14.16 0.65
N PHE A 297 9.68 13.34 1.27
CA PHE A 297 9.63 13.00 2.69
C PHE A 297 10.70 13.72 3.53
N SER A 298 11.34 14.76 3.01
CA SER A 298 12.45 15.49 3.67
C SER A 298 12.10 16.10 5.04
N VAL A 299 10.81 16.24 5.35
CA VAL A 299 10.36 16.72 6.67
C VAL A 299 10.46 15.64 7.76
N LEU A 300 10.43 14.36 7.43
CA LEU A 300 10.33 13.26 8.40
C LEU A 300 11.48 13.23 9.44
N PRO A 301 12.74 13.52 9.09
CA PRO A 301 13.83 13.58 10.08
C PRO A 301 13.62 14.57 11.23
N ASN A 302 12.72 15.55 11.07
CA ASN A 302 12.38 16.48 12.16
C ASN A 302 11.40 15.87 13.18
N LEU A 303 10.74 14.76 12.85
CA LEU A 303 9.80 14.06 13.73
C LEU A 303 10.56 13.06 14.60
N ILE A 304 11.29 13.56 15.57
CA ILE A 304 12.29 12.80 16.36
C ILE A 304 11.70 11.70 17.24
N ASP A 305 10.41 11.79 17.57
CA ASP A 305 9.67 10.81 18.39
C ASP A 305 8.93 9.75 17.55
N LEU A 306 9.11 9.79 16.22
CA LEU A 306 8.38 8.90 15.31
C LEU A 306 8.83 7.44 15.48
N ASP A 307 7.86 6.58 15.80
CA ASP A 307 8.03 5.15 16.02
C ASP A 307 7.37 4.33 14.89
N ILE A 308 6.19 4.74 14.44
CA ILE A 308 5.39 4.04 13.44
C ILE A 308 5.19 4.93 12.21
N LEU A 309 5.62 4.46 11.05
CA LEU A 309 5.44 5.16 9.77
C LEU A 309 4.77 4.25 8.73
N CYS A 310 3.64 4.70 8.19
CA CYS A 310 2.95 4.05 7.07
C CYS A 310 2.75 5.05 5.93
N ILE A 311 3.46 4.83 4.82
CA ILE A 311 3.47 5.72 3.64
C ILE A 311 3.16 4.96 2.34
N MET A 312 2.49 3.82 2.45
CA MET A 312 2.18 2.94 1.33
C MET A 312 1.48 3.66 0.18
N GLU A 313 1.72 3.21 -1.05
CA GLU A 313 1.10 3.72 -2.28
C GLU A 313 1.24 5.26 -2.45
N ASN A 314 2.41 5.83 -2.12
CA ASN A 314 2.80 7.18 -2.50
C ASN A 314 3.79 7.14 -3.69
N PRO A 315 3.83 8.18 -4.54
CA PRO A 315 4.66 8.18 -5.76
C PRO A 315 6.15 8.49 -5.54
N ALA A 316 6.62 8.66 -4.29
CA ALA A 316 8.03 8.88 -4.00
C ALA A 316 8.89 7.68 -4.43
N GLU A 317 9.99 7.94 -5.14
CA GLU A 317 10.97 6.93 -5.54
C GLU A 317 12.20 6.89 -4.62
N ASN A 318 12.48 7.99 -3.92
CA ASN A 318 13.61 8.14 -2.99
C ASN A 318 13.14 8.26 -1.54
N LEU A 319 13.53 7.29 -0.71
CA LEU A 319 13.23 7.25 0.71
C LEU A 319 14.46 7.51 1.61
N SER A 320 15.54 8.12 1.08
CA SER A 320 16.70 8.48 1.90
C SER A 320 16.35 9.25 3.18
N PRO A 321 15.39 10.22 3.17
CA PRO A 321 14.98 10.91 4.39
C PRO A 321 14.34 9.97 5.44
N VAL A 322 13.68 8.90 5.03
CA VAL A 322 13.13 7.90 5.96
C VAL A 322 14.28 7.19 6.70
N GLY A 323 15.40 6.92 6.00
CA GLY A 323 16.60 6.33 6.61
C GLY A 323 17.27 7.17 7.70
N GLU A 324 16.95 8.46 7.78
CA GLU A 324 17.41 9.36 8.86
C GLU A 324 16.53 9.27 10.11
N CYS A 325 15.33 8.70 10.01
CA CYS A 325 14.37 8.54 11.11
C CYS A 325 14.72 7.29 11.95
N THR A 326 15.86 7.29 12.62
CA THR A 326 16.42 6.10 13.31
C THR A 326 15.60 5.61 14.51
N GLY A 327 14.58 6.35 14.93
CA GLY A 327 13.64 5.97 15.99
C GLY A 327 12.52 5.04 15.53
N ILE A 328 12.28 4.90 14.22
CA ILE A 328 11.19 4.08 13.70
C ILE A 328 11.44 2.60 14.00
N SER A 329 10.44 1.94 14.60
CA SER A 329 10.42 0.49 14.80
C SER A 329 9.55 -0.23 13.75
N ARG A 330 8.53 0.44 13.21
CA ARG A 330 7.59 -0.15 12.25
C ARG A 330 7.45 0.72 11.00
N LEU A 331 7.68 0.12 9.84
CA LEU A 331 7.63 0.80 8.54
C LEU A 331 6.74 0.03 7.55
N ASN A 332 5.79 0.72 6.92
CA ASN A 332 5.03 0.20 5.80
C ASN A 332 5.21 1.09 4.57
N ILE A 333 5.81 0.50 3.53
CA ILE A 333 6.10 1.09 2.21
C ILE A 333 5.46 0.28 1.08
N GLN A 334 4.40 -0.46 1.38
CA GLN A 334 3.69 -1.30 0.41
C GLN A 334 3.32 -0.52 -0.86
N GLY A 335 3.49 -1.15 -2.02
CA GLY A 335 3.06 -0.61 -3.31
C GLY A 335 3.84 0.60 -3.81
N MET A 336 5.03 0.88 -3.26
CA MET A 336 5.90 1.96 -3.72
C MET A 336 6.87 1.50 -4.81
N ASN A 337 7.27 2.42 -5.69
CA ASN A 337 8.28 2.18 -6.74
C ASN A 337 9.59 2.83 -6.32
N LEU A 338 10.54 2.04 -5.84
CA LEU A 338 11.78 2.51 -5.24
C LEU A 338 12.98 2.33 -6.19
N GLU A 339 13.90 3.27 -6.20
CA GLU A 339 15.20 3.10 -6.88
C GLU A 339 16.04 2.00 -6.20
N ASP A 340 16.12 2.04 -4.87
CA ASP A 340 16.82 1.09 -4.01
C ASP A 340 16.21 1.06 -2.61
N ILE A 341 16.77 0.23 -1.73
CA ILE A 341 16.39 0.14 -0.31
C ILE A 341 17.56 0.42 0.64
N ASP A 342 18.58 1.15 0.18
CA ASP A 342 19.78 1.48 0.96
C ASP A 342 19.48 2.27 2.23
N PHE A 343 18.38 3.04 2.24
CA PHE A 343 17.92 3.78 3.42
C PHE A 343 17.59 2.87 4.61
N LEU A 344 17.27 1.60 4.39
CA LEU A 344 16.97 0.63 5.45
C LEU A 344 18.20 0.32 6.34
N LYS A 345 19.44 0.45 5.84
CA LYS A 345 20.68 0.13 6.57
C LYS A 345 20.81 0.83 7.92
N ASN A 346 20.21 2.02 8.06
CA ASN A 346 20.29 2.82 9.28
C ASN A 346 19.14 2.56 10.26
N LEU A 347 18.10 1.85 9.84
CA LEU A 347 16.91 1.60 10.62
C LEU A 347 17.04 0.33 11.48
N LYS A 348 16.33 0.30 12.60
CA LYS A 348 16.27 -0.85 13.51
C LYS A 348 14.85 -1.34 13.65
N LEU A 349 14.26 -1.72 12.53
CA LEU A 349 12.86 -2.11 12.45
C LEU A 349 12.61 -3.46 13.14
N ASP A 350 11.47 -3.56 13.82
CA ASP A 350 10.87 -4.82 14.25
C ASP A 350 9.91 -5.34 13.17
N TYR A 351 9.25 -4.43 12.43
CA TYR A 351 8.29 -4.74 11.37
C TYR A 351 8.60 -3.95 10.09
N LEU A 352 8.63 -4.65 8.96
CA LEU A 352 8.73 -4.05 7.62
C LEU A 352 7.70 -4.68 6.68
N ASP A 353 6.84 -3.84 6.10
CA ASP A 353 5.97 -4.22 4.99
C ASP A 353 6.40 -3.48 3.72
N MET A 354 6.93 -4.22 2.77
CA MET A 354 7.26 -3.78 1.41
C MET A 354 6.55 -4.64 0.36
N SER A 355 5.40 -5.20 0.71
CA SER A 355 4.57 -5.96 -0.22
C SER A 355 4.19 -5.11 -1.43
N ASN A 356 4.23 -5.70 -2.63
CA ASN A 356 3.99 -5.00 -3.89
C ASN A 356 4.87 -3.74 -4.13
N ALA A 357 5.95 -3.57 -3.37
CA ALA A 357 6.94 -2.56 -3.67
C ALA A 357 7.85 -3.06 -4.81
N GLU A 358 8.04 -2.24 -5.84
CA GLU A 358 8.99 -2.50 -6.92
C GLU A 358 10.35 -1.87 -6.56
N VAL A 359 11.40 -2.67 -6.44
CA VAL A 359 12.77 -2.21 -6.15
C VAL A 359 13.60 -2.34 -7.42
N LYS A 360 13.90 -1.23 -8.09
CA LYS A 360 14.57 -1.21 -9.40
C LYS A 360 15.98 -1.80 -9.36
N SER A 361 16.69 -1.62 -8.26
CA SER A 361 18.06 -2.14 -8.10
C SER A 361 18.14 -3.67 -8.00
N ASN A 362 17.06 -4.36 -7.59
CA ASN A 362 17.05 -5.79 -7.23
C ASN A 362 18.12 -6.18 -6.19
N ILE A 363 18.53 -5.24 -5.34
CA ILE A 363 19.56 -5.44 -4.31
C ILE A 363 18.87 -5.44 -2.95
N PHE A 364 18.93 -6.57 -2.24
CA PHE A 364 18.24 -6.79 -0.95
C PHE A 364 19.21 -6.91 0.23
N GLU A 365 20.53 -6.77 0.02
CA GLU A 365 21.53 -6.83 1.10
C GLU A 365 21.22 -5.92 2.30
N PRO A 366 20.59 -4.74 2.16
CA PRO A 366 20.21 -3.94 3.32
C PRO A 366 19.32 -4.67 4.32
N LEU A 367 18.50 -5.63 3.87
CA LEU A 367 17.67 -6.44 4.77
C LEU A 367 18.51 -7.37 5.66
N ALA A 368 19.62 -7.90 5.17
CA ALA A 368 20.47 -8.82 5.93
C ALA A 368 21.04 -8.21 7.22
N GLU A 369 21.19 -6.87 7.24
CA GLU A 369 21.70 -6.14 8.39
C GLU A 369 20.66 -5.87 9.47
N MET A 370 19.38 -6.17 9.19
CA MET A 370 18.24 -5.87 10.07
C MET A 370 18.04 -6.94 11.15
N GLY A 371 19.04 -7.12 12.02
CA GLY A 371 19.05 -8.16 13.05
C GLY A 371 17.94 -8.09 14.11
N LYS A 372 17.12 -7.01 14.14
CA LYS A 372 15.95 -6.89 15.00
C LYS A 372 14.64 -7.24 14.32
N LEU A 373 14.64 -7.34 12.99
CA LEU A 373 13.43 -7.57 12.22
C LEU A 373 12.82 -8.91 12.61
N ASP A 374 11.59 -8.86 13.14
CA ASP A 374 10.83 -10.06 13.48
C ASP A 374 9.71 -10.35 12.47
N THR A 375 9.21 -9.33 11.77
CA THR A 375 8.15 -9.48 10.76
C THR A 375 8.54 -8.80 9.46
N LEU A 376 8.52 -9.55 8.37
CA LEU A 376 8.76 -9.08 7.01
C LEU A 376 7.63 -9.49 6.08
N CYS A 377 7.09 -8.50 5.37
CA CYS A 377 6.15 -8.70 4.28
C CYS A 377 6.80 -8.20 2.98
N MET A 378 6.88 -9.05 1.97
CA MET A 378 7.46 -8.69 0.67
C MET A 378 6.89 -9.53 -0.47
N CYS A 379 7.21 -9.14 -1.71
CA CYS A 379 6.87 -9.86 -2.92
C CYS A 379 8.14 -10.29 -3.66
N ASP A 380 7.97 -11.13 -4.67
CA ASP A 380 8.93 -11.33 -5.75
C ASP A 380 10.32 -11.81 -5.30
N ILE A 381 10.33 -12.83 -4.42
CA ILE A 381 11.57 -13.41 -3.93
C ILE A 381 12.15 -14.34 -5.00
N ASN A 382 13.35 -13.98 -5.49
CA ASN A 382 14.22 -14.86 -6.27
C ASN A 382 15.24 -15.59 -5.37
N GLU A 383 16.07 -16.48 -5.94
CA GLU A 383 17.09 -17.23 -5.17
C GLU A 383 18.09 -16.30 -4.46
N SER A 384 18.48 -15.18 -5.09
CA SER A 384 19.42 -14.21 -4.49
C SER A 384 18.80 -13.49 -3.29
N ALA A 385 17.54 -13.05 -3.40
CA ALA A 385 16.81 -12.48 -2.26
C ALA A 385 16.65 -13.49 -1.13
N ALA A 386 16.34 -14.76 -1.46
CA ALA A 386 16.24 -15.83 -0.46
C ALA A 386 17.56 -16.08 0.29
N GLU A 387 18.70 -16.00 -0.39
CA GLU A 387 20.03 -16.10 0.27
C GLU A 387 20.25 -14.94 1.25
N THR A 388 19.86 -13.72 0.89
CA THR A 388 19.91 -12.55 1.77
C THR A 388 19.00 -12.73 2.98
N LEU A 389 17.74 -13.12 2.74
CA LEU A 389 16.77 -13.38 3.80
C LEU A 389 17.21 -14.50 4.75
N SER A 390 17.98 -15.48 4.27
CA SER A 390 18.51 -16.57 5.10
C SER A 390 19.39 -16.09 6.26
N GLN A 391 19.85 -14.85 6.25
CA GLN A 391 20.65 -14.23 7.30
C GLN A 391 19.78 -13.63 8.42
N LEU A 392 18.47 -13.47 8.20
CA LEU A 392 17.52 -12.96 9.19
C LEU A 392 17.13 -14.05 10.21
N SER A 393 18.08 -14.43 11.05
CA SER A 393 17.90 -15.55 12.01
C SER A 393 16.85 -15.29 13.08
N ASN A 394 16.51 -14.02 13.37
CA ASN A 394 15.52 -13.61 14.36
C ASN A 394 14.12 -13.41 13.77
N LEU A 395 13.96 -13.61 12.46
CA LEU A 395 12.67 -13.43 11.79
C LEU A 395 11.66 -14.47 12.30
N LYS A 396 10.51 -13.99 12.82
CA LYS A 396 9.42 -14.81 13.33
C LYS A 396 8.27 -14.93 12.35
N ALA A 397 8.07 -13.91 11.50
CA ALA A 397 7.00 -13.93 10.51
C ALA A 397 7.52 -13.49 9.14
N LEU A 398 7.27 -14.32 8.12
CA LEU A 398 7.55 -14.03 6.73
C LEU A 398 6.27 -14.19 5.91
N PHE A 399 5.86 -13.10 5.26
CA PHE A 399 4.69 -13.07 4.38
C PHE A 399 5.14 -12.70 2.97
N MET A 400 4.88 -13.59 2.02
CA MET A 400 5.28 -13.44 0.61
C MET A 400 4.02 -13.35 -0.26
N TRP A 401 3.70 -12.14 -0.67
CA TRP A 401 2.52 -11.86 -1.48
C TRP A 401 2.93 -11.41 -2.88
N GLY A 402 2.54 -12.12 -3.92
CA GLY A 402 2.82 -11.74 -5.30
C GLY A 402 2.81 -12.92 -6.26
N ASP A 403 2.77 -12.61 -7.56
CA ASP A 403 2.62 -13.60 -8.63
C ASP A 403 3.94 -13.90 -9.36
N THR A 404 5.04 -13.23 -9.01
CA THR A 404 6.31 -13.27 -9.76
C THR A 404 7.47 -13.91 -9.00
N THR A 405 7.20 -14.58 -7.87
CA THR A 405 8.23 -15.33 -7.13
C THR A 405 8.84 -16.43 -8.01
N GLU A 406 10.18 -16.43 -8.12
CA GLU A 406 10.95 -17.43 -8.87
C GLU A 406 11.26 -18.69 -8.05
N LEU A 407 10.85 -18.75 -6.76
CA LEU A 407 11.06 -19.92 -5.91
C LEU A 407 10.05 -21.02 -6.21
N GLU A 408 10.54 -22.21 -6.55
CA GLU A 408 9.68 -23.40 -6.70
C GLU A 408 9.36 -24.07 -5.36
N ASN A 409 10.23 -23.93 -4.35
CA ASN A 409 10.13 -24.57 -3.04
C ASN A 409 10.79 -23.73 -1.93
N LEU A 410 10.75 -24.21 -0.68
CA LEU A 410 11.19 -23.48 0.50
C LEU A 410 12.70 -23.67 0.83
N LYS A 411 13.43 -24.55 0.13
CA LYS A 411 14.84 -24.85 0.43
C LYS A 411 15.77 -23.63 0.43
N PRO A 412 15.62 -22.64 -0.47
CA PRO A 412 16.47 -21.44 -0.44
C PRO A 412 16.31 -20.59 0.82
N LEU A 413 15.17 -20.66 1.51
CA LEU A 413 14.86 -19.90 2.72
C LEU A 413 15.47 -20.52 4.01
N LYS A 414 16.63 -21.13 3.93
CA LYS A 414 17.31 -21.75 5.08
C LYS A 414 17.76 -20.69 6.10
N GLY A 415 17.95 -21.10 7.37
CA GLY A 415 18.56 -20.24 8.39
C GLY A 415 17.60 -19.54 9.33
N MET A 416 16.34 -19.39 8.98
CA MET A 416 15.29 -18.73 9.78
C MET A 416 14.75 -19.67 10.87
N LYS A 417 15.54 -19.91 11.91
CA LYS A 417 15.20 -20.91 12.95
C LYS A 417 14.08 -20.48 13.89
N GLU A 418 13.90 -19.17 14.05
CA GLU A 418 12.84 -18.59 14.89
C GLU A 418 11.54 -18.37 14.13
N LEU A 419 11.45 -18.77 12.85
CA LEU A 419 10.27 -18.53 12.03
C LEU A 419 9.07 -19.32 12.58
N GLU A 420 8.08 -18.59 13.06
CA GLU A 420 6.83 -19.10 13.64
C GLU A 420 5.67 -19.05 12.65
N ASN A 421 5.66 -18.02 11.78
CA ASN A 421 4.58 -17.76 10.83
C ASN A 421 5.12 -17.64 9.41
N LEU A 422 4.62 -18.46 8.51
CA LEU A 422 4.94 -18.42 7.08
C LEU A 422 3.66 -18.38 6.26
N ALA A 423 3.49 -17.39 5.41
CA ALA A 423 2.39 -17.35 4.47
C ALA A 423 2.86 -16.88 3.10
N PHE A 424 2.29 -17.47 2.05
CA PHE A 424 2.59 -17.08 0.68
C PHE A 424 1.40 -17.32 -0.25
N THR A 425 1.22 -16.38 -1.20
CA THR A 425 0.27 -16.49 -2.32
C THR A 425 1.00 -16.53 -3.66
N THR A 426 2.20 -17.07 -3.67
CA THR A 426 3.15 -17.01 -4.77
C THR A 426 3.13 -18.26 -5.65
N GLN A 427 3.98 -18.29 -6.68
CA GLN A 427 4.17 -19.43 -7.58
C GLN A 427 4.88 -20.63 -6.92
N ILE A 428 5.12 -20.60 -5.60
CA ILE A 428 5.65 -21.77 -4.87
C ILE A 428 4.70 -22.95 -5.06
N SER A 429 5.24 -24.03 -5.61
CA SER A 429 4.49 -25.25 -5.95
C SER A 429 4.80 -26.45 -5.04
N SER A 430 5.86 -26.35 -4.23
CA SER A 430 6.32 -27.42 -3.35
C SER A 430 6.68 -26.91 -1.96
N LEU A 431 6.32 -27.67 -0.93
CA LEU A 431 6.68 -27.42 0.47
C LEU A 431 8.02 -28.08 0.87
N GLU A 432 8.81 -28.61 -0.10
CA GLU A 432 10.14 -29.14 0.19
C GLU A 432 11.01 -28.11 0.89
N GLY A 433 11.65 -28.49 2.00
CA GLY A 433 12.46 -27.61 2.85
C GLY A 433 11.72 -27.07 4.06
N ILE A 434 10.41 -27.35 4.23
CA ILE A 434 9.63 -26.88 5.40
C ILE A 434 10.18 -27.39 6.72
N GLU A 435 10.82 -28.56 6.72
CA GLU A 435 11.43 -29.21 7.88
C GLU A 435 12.61 -28.39 8.49
N GLN A 436 13.12 -27.40 7.75
CA GLN A 436 14.18 -26.51 8.21
C GLN A 436 13.70 -25.39 9.17
N PHE A 437 12.38 -25.22 9.34
CA PHE A 437 11.77 -24.23 10.23
C PHE A 437 11.28 -24.90 11.52
N PRO A 438 12.14 -25.11 12.53
CA PRO A 438 11.79 -25.88 13.73
C PRO A 438 10.73 -25.21 14.61
N SER A 439 10.56 -23.90 14.51
CA SER A 439 9.60 -23.11 15.30
C SER A 439 8.28 -22.84 14.56
N LEU A 440 8.14 -23.30 13.31
CA LEU A 440 6.97 -22.98 12.46
C LEU A 440 5.68 -23.52 13.08
N ASN A 441 4.79 -22.59 13.45
CA ASN A 441 3.52 -22.87 14.10
C ASN A 441 2.34 -22.68 13.13
N PHE A 442 2.42 -21.63 12.29
CA PHE A 442 1.39 -21.26 11.32
C PHE A 442 1.94 -21.31 9.90
N LEU A 443 1.23 -21.97 9.00
CA LEU A 443 1.50 -22.00 7.57
C LEU A 443 0.26 -21.62 6.79
N SER A 444 0.33 -20.62 5.89
CA SER A 444 -0.69 -20.40 4.87
C SER A 444 -0.10 -20.63 3.49
N VAL A 445 -0.77 -21.50 2.74
CA VAL A 445 -0.53 -21.77 1.32
C VAL A 445 -1.71 -21.29 0.46
N SER A 446 -2.53 -20.41 1.03
CA SER A 446 -3.73 -19.90 0.38
C SER A 446 -3.37 -19.21 -0.94
N PHE A 447 -4.08 -19.53 -2.02
CA PHE A 447 -3.82 -19.04 -3.39
C PHE A 447 -2.46 -19.44 -3.99
N SER A 448 -1.71 -20.37 -3.38
CA SER A 448 -0.45 -20.88 -3.94
C SER A 448 -0.67 -21.99 -4.97
N LEU A 449 0.43 -22.41 -5.63
CA LEU A 449 0.44 -23.57 -6.54
C LEU A 449 0.71 -24.90 -5.83
N VAL A 450 0.80 -24.93 -4.49
CA VAL A 450 1.00 -26.15 -3.71
C VAL A 450 -0.15 -27.11 -3.92
N LYS A 451 0.18 -28.36 -4.25
CA LYS A 451 -0.78 -29.46 -4.45
C LYS A 451 -0.60 -30.60 -3.47
N ASP A 452 0.65 -30.84 -3.06
CA ASP A 452 1.05 -31.93 -2.18
C ASP A 452 1.43 -31.37 -0.80
N LEU A 453 0.69 -31.81 0.22
CA LEU A 453 0.93 -31.44 1.63
C LEU A 453 1.87 -32.41 2.34
N THR A 454 2.33 -33.51 1.70
CA THR A 454 3.19 -34.53 2.34
C THR A 454 4.37 -33.93 3.13
N PRO A 455 5.08 -32.88 2.66
CA PRO A 455 6.21 -32.32 3.41
C PRO A 455 5.85 -31.74 4.78
N ILE A 456 4.57 -31.36 5.05
CA ILE A 456 4.21 -30.81 6.37
C ILE A 456 4.46 -31.78 7.51
N THR A 457 4.49 -33.10 7.24
CA THR A 457 4.81 -34.12 8.26
C THR A 457 6.20 -33.94 8.86
N GLY A 458 7.09 -33.21 8.17
CA GLY A 458 8.41 -32.78 8.65
C GLY A 458 8.38 -31.54 9.56
N ALA A 459 7.36 -30.73 9.50
CA ALA A 459 7.19 -29.47 10.26
C ALA A 459 6.63 -29.73 11.66
N LYS A 460 7.43 -30.26 12.57
CA LYS A 460 7.01 -30.82 13.87
C LYS A 460 6.25 -29.85 14.78
N SER A 461 6.48 -28.56 14.68
CA SER A 461 5.86 -27.51 15.51
C SER A 461 4.57 -26.94 14.89
N LEU A 462 4.22 -27.32 13.66
CA LEU A 462 3.07 -26.79 12.95
C LEU A 462 1.76 -27.17 13.65
N GLN A 463 0.95 -26.17 13.98
CA GLN A 463 -0.33 -26.35 14.66
C GLN A 463 -1.50 -25.86 13.80
N VAL A 464 -1.27 -24.85 12.98
CA VAL A 464 -2.32 -24.23 12.15
C VAL A 464 -1.86 -24.22 10.69
N ILE A 465 -2.72 -24.71 9.80
CA ILE A 465 -2.51 -24.61 8.36
C ILE A 465 -3.74 -23.99 7.68
N ASP A 466 -3.48 -22.99 6.80
CA ASP A 466 -4.47 -22.41 5.91
C ASP A 466 -4.21 -22.87 4.47
N ILE A 467 -5.12 -23.65 3.95
CA ILE A 467 -5.12 -24.18 2.59
C ILE A 467 -6.24 -23.57 1.72
N SER A 468 -6.90 -22.53 2.22
CA SER A 468 -8.02 -21.87 1.52
C SER A 468 -7.60 -21.45 0.12
N ASN A 469 -8.45 -21.75 -0.88
CA ASN A 469 -8.19 -21.41 -2.28
C ASN A 469 -6.91 -22.01 -2.91
N ALA A 470 -6.18 -22.87 -2.22
CA ALA A 470 -5.12 -23.69 -2.81
C ALA A 470 -5.71 -24.94 -3.49
N TYR A 471 -5.08 -25.39 -4.57
CA TYR A 471 -5.54 -26.57 -5.30
C TYR A 471 -4.87 -27.85 -4.78
N ILE A 472 -5.26 -28.29 -3.57
CA ILE A 472 -4.69 -29.46 -2.92
C ILE A 472 -5.25 -30.74 -3.57
N GLU A 473 -4.36 -31.64 -3.99
CA GLU A 473 -4.73 -32.91 -4.62
C GLU A 473 -4.89 -34.07 -3.60
N ASN A 474 -4.18 -33.98 -2.45
CA ASN A 474 -4.20 -35.02 -1.43
C ASN A 474 -4.19 -34.40 -0.02
N PHE A 475 -5.19 -34.75 0.78
CA PHE A 475 -5.34 -34.29 2.17
C PHE A 475 -4.83 -35.30 3.21
N GLU A 476 -4.29 -36.46 2.83
CA GLU A 476 -3.90 -37.53 3.77
C GLU A 476 -2.82 -37.04 4.75
N ALA A 477 -1.89 -36.18 4.30
CA ALA A 477 -0.84 -35.60 5.14
C ALA A 477 -1.37 -34.82 6.36
N LEU A 478 -2.59 -34.26 6.28
CA LEU A 478 -3.23 -33.58 7.41
C LEU A 478 -3.49 -34.54 8.58
N PHE A 479 -3.80 -35.81 8.29
CA PHE A 479 -4.09 -36.86 9.29
C PHE A 479 -2.80 -37.53 9.77
N GLU A 480 -1.73 -37.51 8.97
CA GLU A 480 -0.43 -38.03 9.34
C GLU A 480 0.35 -37.07 10.27
N HIS A 481 -0.02 -35.78 10.26
CA HIS A 481 0.64 -34.77 11.08
C HIS A 481 0.07 -34.74 12.51
N THR A 482 0.87 -35.19 13.49
CA THR A 482 0.39 -35.40 14.88
C THR A 482 0.24 -34.13 15.72
N GLY A 483 0.74 -32.96 15.23
CA GLY A 483 0.71 -31.69 15.97
C GLY A 483 -0.37 -30.74 15.50
N LEU A 484 -1.08 -31.02 14.41
CA LEU A 484 -2.03 -30.12 13.82
C LEU A 484 -3.27 -29.95 14.72
N LYS A 485 -3.68 -28.71 14.93
CA LYS A 485 -4.84 -28.35 15.77
C LYS A 485 -5.95 -27.69 14.96
N GLU A 486 -5.57 -26.96 13.90
CA GLU A 486 -6.49 -26.16 13.12
C GLU A 486 -6.17 -26.25 11.62
N VAL A 487 -7.20 -26.46 10.81
CA VAL A 487 -7.13 -26.40 9.35
C VAL A 487 -8.13 -25.37 8.86
N ARG A 488 -7.65 -24.34 8.18
CA ARG A 488 -8.47 -23.36 7.47
C ARG A 488 -8.58 -23.75 6.02
N CYS A 489 -9.79 -23.81 5.48
CA CYS A 489 -10.02 -24.32 4.12
C CYS A 489 -11.32 -23.79 3.53
N SER A 490 -11.56 -23.99 2.24
CA SER A 490 -12.87 -23.71 1.64
C SER A 490 -13.89 -24.77 2.06
N GLU A 491 -15.18 -24.46 1.90
CA GLU A 491 -16.24 -25.44 2.20
C GLU A 491 -16.12 -26.71 1.33
N GLU A 492 -15.67 -26.60 0.08
CA GLU A 492 -15.43 -27.73 -0.80
C GLU A 492 -14.29 -28.63 -0.27
N GLN A 493 -13.18 -28.01 0.15
CA GLN A 493 -12.04 -28.73 0.73
C GLN A 493 -12.43 -29.43 2.05
N LYS A 494 -13.23 -28.77 2.89
CA LYS A 494 -13.78 -29.38 4.12
C LYS A 494 -14.56 -30.65 3.84
N GLN A 495 -15.41 -30.65 2.80
CA GLN A 495 -16.17 -31.84 2.42
C GLN A 495 -15.25 -33.00 1.98
N GLU A 496 -14.16 -32.70 1.27
CA GLU A 496 -13.19 -33.74 0.88
C GLU A 496 -12.42 -34.28 2.09
N ILE A 497 -11.98 -33.41 3.00
CA ILE A 497 -11.32 -33.81 4.25
C ILE A 497 -12.21 -34.69 5.09
N LEU A 498 -13.49 -34.34 5.28
CA LEU A 498 -14.44 -35.09 6.08
C LEU A 498 -14.87 -36.45 5.42
N LYS A 499 -14.69 -36.61 4.11
CA LYS A 499 -14.85 -37.94 3.44
C LYS A 499 -13.72 -38.89 3.83
N LEU A 500 -12.50 -38.42 4.02
CA LEU A 500 -11.36 -39.22 4.44
C LEU A 500 -11.47 -39.61 5.92
N ASN A 501 -11.84 -38.68 6.77
CA ASN A 501 -12.10 -38.93 8.19
C ASN A 501 -13.21 -37.99 8.69
N SER A 502 -14.34 -38.54 9.09
CA SER A 502 -15.51 -37.77 9.56
C SER A 502 -15.33 -37.11 10.93
N SER A 503 -14.27 -37.44 11.64
CA SER A 503 -13.96 -36.89 12.97
C SER A 503 -12.44 -36.74 13.12
N PRO A 504 -11.83 -35.75 12.46
CA PRO A 504 -10.39 -35.48 12.57
C PRO A 504 -10.01 -35.01 13.99
N ASP A 505 -8.74 -35.18 14.34
CA ASP A 505 -8.18 -34.73 15.62
C ASP A 505 -7.87 -33.20 15.65
N PHE A 506 -8.22 -32.48 14.60
CA PHE A 506 -8.05 -31.02 14.44
C PHE A 506 -9.39 -30.34 14.11
N GLU A 507 -9.48 -29.04 14.43
CA GLU A 507 -10.65 -28.21 14.08
C GLU A 507 -10.59 -27.74 12.64
N ILE A 508 -11.74 -27.67 11.96
CA ILE A 508 -11.83 -27.18 10.57
C ILE A 508 -12.64 -25.89 10.52
N TYR A 509 -12.01 -24.82 10.04
CA TYR A 509 -12.61 -23.51 9.82
C TYR A 509 -12.77 -23.21 8.33
N THR A 510 -13.91 -22.60 7.94
CA THR A 510 -14.22 -22.22 6.56
C THR A 510 -14.57 -20.74 6.45
#